data_dabadc8825bf92f20d09bd7d35965090
#
_entry.id   dabadc8825bf92f20d09bd7d35965090
#
_cell.length_a   1.000
_cell.length_b   1.000
_cell.length_c   1.000
_cell.angle_alpha   90.00
_cell.angle_beta   90.00
_cell.angle_gamma   90.00
#
_symmetry.space_group_name_H-M   'P 1'
#
loop_
_entity.id
_entity.type
_entity.pdbx_description
1 polymer ?
#
loop_
_entity_poly.entity_id
_entity_poly.type
_entity_poly.pdbx_seq_one_letter_code
_entity_poly.pdbx_strand_id
1 'polypeptide(L)'
;MKNHTRLPLLVTAAVFALTACTPVADSAPAAEPTATPEITAEPASEPTAETGPLYDMTSRYSQSVVYDVMPAFNDQLYHIGTNVYKNDLNAGQVSLFYSCDDWCLADPYVTSNAVYLLTINPGSENRIIALSPDGTKTHEIPFDSYASTVVLYSDRYFYCIGGLAPYDTASGFRLDLQTGETTPWDLPAETAAAQDAAGDFAVTARLISDHPVPFTSDPEISDALLQNSMLEYDLTDVTTGKPATKIAEFPYKGADDGSGYVYYTYLGKSGDDFYFTGEHARSEEEGIKMSVLRVGSDGTQEDLGLMVNVSLRELRQNGELQWLFTMSSNPGTLTVYDLQGTQIAQVDPPAGVESYYPLSMLDDGRILLLIGYDLDHDYMTRYATIDADAFLNGSTEYTAMEFVG
;
A
#
# COMPACT_ATOMS: atom_id res chain seq x y z
N MET A 1 35.49 19.79 -18.58
CA MET A 1 35.10 19.05 -17.37
C MET A 1 33.86 19.72 -16.81
N LYS A 2 32.66 19.20 -17.09
CA LYS A 2 31.39 19.71 -16.58
C LYS A 2 30.88 18.65 -15.61
N ASN A 3 30.82 18.99 -14.33
CA ASN A 3 30.25 18.16 -13.26
C ASN A 3 28.74 18.14 -13.43
N HIS A 4 28.18 17.01 -13.83
CA HIS A 4 26.75 16.74 -13.72
C HIS A 4 26.51 16.06 -12.37
N THR A 5 26.03 16.84 -11.43
CA THR A 5 25.48 16.32 -10.17
C THR A 5 24.14 15.64 -10.49
N ARG A 6 24.11 14.33 -10.44
CA ARG A 6 22.85 13.56 -10.58
C ARG A 6 22.15 13.57 -9.22
N LEU A 7 20.94 14.13 -9.17
CA LEU A 7 20.02 13.96 -8.04
C LEU A 7 19.47 12.52 -8.10
N PRO A 8 19.42 11.79 -7.01
CA PRO A 8 18.65 10.57 -6.92
C PRO A 8 17.16 10.91 -6.88
N LEU A 9 16.38 10.31 -7.77
CA LEU A 9 14.92 10.40 -7.75
C LEU A 9 14.43 9.47 -6.63
N LEU A 10 14.17 10.05 -5.46
CA LEU A 10 13.37 9.40 -4.43
C LEU A 10 11.92 9.50 -4.91
N VAL A 11 11.32 8.37 -5.26
CA VAL A 11 9.87 8.28 -5.42
C VAL A 11 9.28 8.21 -4.01
N THR A 12 9.12 9.38 -3.42
CA THR A 12 8.29 9.56 -2.22
C THR A 12 6.90 9.89 -2.73
N ALA A 13 5.88 9.16 -2.34
CA ALA A 13 4.49 9.51 -2.57
C ALA A 13 4.23 10.90 -1.99
N ALA A 14 4.24 11.91 -2.84
CA ALA A 14 3.96 13.29 -2.44
C ALA A 14 2.45 13.49 -2.46
N VAL A 15 1.87 13.61 -1.28
CA VAL A 15 0.52 14.16 -1.09
C VAL A 15 0.57 15.64 -1.44
N PHE A 16 0.02 16.02 -2.59
CA PHE A 16 -0.17 17.43 -2.96
C PHE A 16 -1.45 17.96 -2.35
N ALA A 17 -1.33 18.85 -1.38
CA ALA A 17 -2.44 19.68 -0.92
C ALA A 17 -2.65 20.84 -1.91
N LEU A 18 -3.77 20.84 -2.61
CA LEU A 18 -4.25 21.98 -3.40
C LEU A 18 -5.44 22.59 -2.66
N THR A 19 -5.25 23.81 -2.14
CA THR A 19 -6.31 24.66 -1.59
C THR A 19 -7.15 25.25 -2.71
N ALA A 20 -8.44 24.90 -2.77
CA ALA A 20 -9.44 25.60 -3.57
C ALA A 20 -10.50 26.22 -2.65
N CYS A 21 -10.57 27.56 -2.66
CA CYS A 21 -11.65 28.31 -2.04
C CYS A 21 -12.94 28.19 -2.86
N THR A 22 -14.06 27.81 -2.24
CA THR A 22 -15.39 27.95 -2.81
C THR A 22 -16.27 28.84 -1.92
N PRO A 23 -17.15 29.68 -2.52
CA PRO A 23 -17.94 30.63 -1.76
C PRO A 23 -19.24 30.02 -1.17
N VAL A 24 -19.60 30.53 -0.01
CA VAL A 24 -20.82 30.25 0.75
C VAL A 24 -22.07 30.65 -0.06
N ALA A 25 -23.03 29.75 -0.18
CA ALA A 25 -24.38 30.06 -0.66
C ALA A 25 -25.43 29.88 0.44
N ASP A 26 -26.31 30.85 0.50
CA ASP A 26 -27.36 31.11 1.49
C ASP A 26 -28.40 29.95 1.61
N SER A 27 -28.85 29.80 2.86
CA SER A 27 -29.87 28.84 3.28
C SER A 27 -31.30 29.35 3.01
N ALA A 28 -32.17 28.46 2.49
CA ALA A 28 -33.62 28.64 2.46
C ALA A 28 -34.32 27.64 3.42
N PRO A 29 -35.48 27.96 3.96
CA PRO A 29 -36.04 27.31 5.15
C PRO A 29 -36.77 25.99 4.85
N ALA A 30 -36.77 25.14 5.87
CA ALA A 30 -37.32 23.78 5.92
C ALA A 30 -38.84 23.71 5.79
N ALA A 31 -39.34 22.71 5.05
CA ALA A 31 -40.75 22.29 5.03
C ALA A 31 -40.93 21.09 5.98
N GLU A 32 -42.08 21.10 6.71
CA GLU A 32 -42.46 20.04 7.66
C GLU A 32 -42.73 18.66 6.98
N PRO A 33 -42.40 17.55 7.64
CA PRO A 33 -42.60 16.21 7.08
C PRO A 33 -44.03 15.71 7.30
N THR A 34 -44.68 15.29 6.21
CA THR A 34 -45.92 14.54 6.23
C THR A 34 -45.63 13.05 6.47
N ALA A 35 -46.28 12.46 7.47
CA ALA A 35 -46.11 11.05 7.82
C ALA A 35 -46.60 10.12 6.71
N THR A 36 -45.74 9.22 6.24
CA THR A 36 -46.06 8.10 5.33
C THR A 36 -46.14 6.80 6.14
N PRO A 37 -47.04 5.87 5.83
CA PRO A 37 -47.24 4.65 6.63
C PRO A 37 -46.08 3.66 6.48
N GLU A 38 -45.72 3.08 7.60
CA GLU A 38 -44.71 2.07 7.82
C GLU A 38 -45.07 0.76 7.07
N ILE A 39 -44.38 0.47 5.99
CA ILE A 39 -44.39 -0.85 5.38
C ILE A 39 -43.24 -1.62 6.00
N THR A 40 -43.55 -2.53 6.90
CA THR A 40 -42.63 -3.50 7.46
C THR A 40 -42.21 -4.47 6.35
N ALA A 41 -41.15 -4.17 5.62
CA ALA A 41 -40.47 -5.15 4.77
C ALA A 41 -39.65 -6.08 5.67
N GLU A 42 -39.89 -7.37 5.62
CA GLU A 42 -38.96 -8.38 6.13
C GLU A 42 -37.57 -8.10 5.53
N PRO A 43 -36.50 -8.15 6.34
CA PRO A 43 -35.15 -8.01 5.79
C PRO A 43 -34.92 -9.19 4.83
N ALA A 44 -34.82 -8.88 3.54
CA ALA A 44 -34.30 -9.82 2.56
C ALA A 44 -32.91 -10.24 3.06
N SER A 45 -32.73 -11.55 3.28
CA SER A 45 -31.41 -12.10 3.54
C SER A 45 -30.50 -11.68 2.40
N GLU A 46 -29.54 -10.79 2.70
CA GLU A 46 -28.50 -10.46 1.73
C GLU A 46 -27.82 -11.75 1.27
N PRO A 47 -27.67 -11.97 -0.03
CA PRO A 47 -26.90 -13.09 -0.50
C PRO A 47 -25.48 -12.89 0.05
N THR A 48 -24.98 -13.87 0.77
CA THR A 48 -23.57 -14.02 1.10
C THR A 48 -22.81 -14.09 -0.22
N ALA A 49 -22.43 -12.94 -0.74
CA ALA A 49 -21.60 -12.85 -1.93
C ALA A 49 -20.24 -13.40 -1.52
N GLU A 50 -19.82 -14.50 -2.15
CA GLU A 50 -18.43 -14.94 -2.11
C GLU A 50 -17.59 -13.78 -2.67
N THR A 51 -16.90 -13.06 -1.80
CA THR A 51 -16.11 -11.89 -2.17
C THR A 51 -14.81 -12.30 -2.85
N GLY A 52 -14.46 -13.59 -2.88
CA GLY A 52 -13.15 -14.06 -3.32
C GLY A 52 -12.03 -13.68 -2.34
N PRO A 53 -10.78 -14.00 -2.65
CA PRO A 53 -9.65 -13.61 -1.82
C PRO A 53 -9.54 -12.08 -1.75
N LEU A 54 -9.11 -11.59 -0.59
CA LEU A 54 -8.83 -10.18 -0.36
C LEU A 54 -7.36 -9.92 -0.65
N TYR A 55 -7.08 -8.85 -1.36
CA TYR A 55 -5.75 -8.42 -1.75
C TYR A 55 -5.44 -7.03 -1.18
N ASP A 56 -4.19 -6.81 -0.84
CA ASP A 56 -3.60 -5.50 -0.60
C ASP A 56 -2.68 -5.09 -1.75
N MET A 57 -2.07 -3.92 -1.67
CA MET A 57 -1.20 -3.40 -2.73
C MET A 57 0.11 -4.21 -2.89
N THR A 58 0.50 -5.01 -1.90
CA THR A 58 1.71 -5.83 -1.95
C THR A 58 1.46 -7.19 -2.62
N SER A 59 0.21 -7.65 -2.61
CA SER A 59 -0.20 -8.97 -3.14
C SER A 59 0.16 -9.18 -4.61
N ARG A 60 0.29 -8.10 -5.39
CA ARG A 60 0.68 -8.15 -6.81
C ARG A 60 2.04 -8.81 -7.06
N TYR A 61 2.96 -8.71 -6.11
CA TYR A 61 4.31 -9.26 -6.22
C TYR A 61 4.41 -10.74 -5.81
N SER A 62 3.37 -11.30 -5.20
CA SER A 62 3.35 -12.70 -4.79
C SER A 62 2.93 -13.65 -5.92
N GLN A 63 2.50 -13.10 -7.06
CA GLN A 63 2.02 -13.88 -8.19
C GLN A 63 3.15 -14.26 -9.16
N SER A 64 2.94 -15.29 -9.98
CA SER A 64 3.86 -15.67 -11.04
C SER A 64 3.92 -14.68 -12.23
N VAL A 65 3.06 -13.68 -12.22
CA VAL A 65 3.00 -12.60 -13.21
C VAL A 65 2.93 -11.27 -12.49
N VAL A 66 3.85 -10.36 -12.82
CA VAL A 66 3.88 -9.00 -12.29
C VAL A 66 3.62 -8.02 -13.42
N TYR A 67 2.79 -7.03 -13.16
CA TYR A 67 2.48 -5.97 -14.13
C TYR A 67 3.09 -4.64 -13.67
N ASP A 68 3.76 -3.96 -14.60
CA ASP A 68 4.30 -2.62 -14.41
C ASP A 68 3.54 -1.61 -15.26
N VAL A 69 3.24 -0.48 -14.65
CA VAL A 69 2.63 0.67 -15.31
C VAL A 69 3.69 1.74 -15.53
N MET A 70 3.98 2.04 -16.79
CA MET A 70 5.00 3.00 -17.17
C MET A 70 4.42 4.13 -18.03
N PRO A 71 4.85 5.40 -17.81
CA PRO A 71 4.45 6.49 -18.66
C PRO A 71 5.01 6.29 -20.06
N ALA A 72 4.16 6.38 -21.07
CA ALA A 72 4.58 6.40 -22.46
C ALA A 72 4.97 7.81 -22.90
N PHE A 73 6.11 7.96 -23.56
CA PHE A 73 6.63 9.24 -24.04
C PHE A 73 6.74 9.27 -25.57
N ASN A 74 6.49 10.43 -26.15
CA ASN A 74 6.81 10.64 -27.56
C ASN A 74 8.30 11.03 -27.76
N ASP A 75 8.73 11.17 -28.99
CA ASP A 75 10.11 11.55 -29.37
C ASP A 75 10.57 12.91 -28.77
N GLN A 76 9.64 13.74 -28.29
CA GLN A 76 9.93 15.02 -27.64
C GLN A 76 9.89 14.92 -26.10
N LEU A 77 9.80 13.72 -25.57
CA LEU A 77 9.69 13.41 -24.14
C LEU A 77 8.42 13.99 -23.47
N TYR A 78 7.35 14.22 -24.24
CA TYR A 78 6.04 14.51 -23.65
C TYR A 78 5.34 13.21 -23.29
N HIS A 79 4.76 13.18 -22.10
CA HIS A 79 3.91 12.07 -21.64
C HIS A 79 2.64 12.02 -22.50
N ILE A 80 2.44 10.94 -23.23
CA ILE A 80 1.34 10.76 -24.20
C ILE A 80 0.36 9.68 -23.80
N GLY A 81 0.62 8.94 -22.71
CA GLY A 81 -0.24 7.85 -22.28
C GLY A 81 0.49 6.92 -21.33
N THR A 82 0.03 5.69 -21.27
CA THR A 82 0.57 4.66 -20.39
C THR A 82 0.80 3.36 -21.15
N ASN A 83 1.94 2.74 -20.90
CA ASN A 83 2.25 1.37 -21.27
C ASN A 83 2.19 0.48 -20.02
N VAL A 84 1.60 -0.68 -20.16
CA VAL A 84 1.57 -1.73 -19.12
C VAL A 84 2.37 -2.91 -19.64
N TYR A 85 3.39 -3.28 -18.89
CA TYR A 85 4.24 -4.42 -19.20
C TYR A 85 3.87 -5.62 -18.33
N LYS A 86 3.86 -6.80 -18.92
CA LYS A 86 3.63 -8.07 -18.25
C LYS A 86 4.96 -8.80 -18.09
N ASN A 87 5.34 -9.05 -16.86
CA ASN A 87 6.50 -9.85 -16.47
C ASN A 87 6.03 -11.27 -16.12
N ASP A 88 6.28 -12.23 -16.99
CA ASP A 88 6.03 -13.65 -16.72
C ASP A 88 7.26 -14.26 -16.05
N LEU A 89 7.19 -14.40 -14.72
CA LEU A 89 8.32 -14.85 -13.89
C LEU A 89 8.68 -16.32 -14.12
N ASN A 90 7.74 -17.12 -14.62
CA ASN A 90 7.98 -18.52 -14.94
C ASN A 90 8.65 -18.69 -16.31
N ALA A 91 8.25 -17.86 -17.28
CA ALA A 91 8.88 -17.86 -18.59
C ALA A 91 10.20 -17.07 -18.62
N GLY A 92 10.48 -16.22 -17.61
CA GLY A 92 11.61 -15.32 -17.61
C GLY A 92 11.49 -14.22 -18.67
N GLN A 93 10.27 -13.78 -18.98
CA GLN A 93 9.98 -12.90 -20.10
C GLN A 93 9.16 -11.69 -19.68
N VAL A 94 9.43 -10.56 -20.34
CA VAL A 94 8.59 -9.35 -20.25
C VAL A 94 8.13 -8.95 -21.64
N SER A 95 6.86 -8.50 -21.72
CA SER A 95 6.24 -8.06 -22.96
C SER A 95 5.29 -6.89 -22.73
N LEU A 96 5.05 -6.08 -23.77
CA LEU A 96 4.00 -5.09 -23.72
C LEU A 96 2.64 -5.79 -23.63
N PHE A 97 1.87 -5.47 -22.59
CA PHE A 97 0.58 -6.07 -22.31
C PHE A 97 -0.59 -5.22 -22.79
N TYR A 98 -0.50 -3.91 -22.53
CA TYR A 98 -1.55 -2.96 -22.88
C TYR A 98 -0.97 -1.54 -23.04
N SER A 99 -1.61 -0.73 -23.90
CA SER A 99 -1.30 0.70 -24.03
C SER A 99 -2.58 1.52 -24.13
N CYS A 100 -2.58 2.70 -23.53
CA CYS A 100 -3.67 3.67 -23.63
C CYS A 100 -3.14 5.11 -23.62
N ASP A 101 -3.98 6.04 -24.08
CA ASP A 101 -3.69 7.47 -24.07
C ASP A 101 -3.93 8.12 -22.68
N ASP A 102 -4.52 7.39 -21.74
CA ASP A 102 -4.77 7.86 -20.39
C ASP A 102 -3.53 7.69 -19.52
N TRP A 103 -3.44 8.48 -18.46
CA TRP A 103 -2.36 8.39 -17.48
C TRP A 103 -2.79 7.50 -16.32
N CYS A 104 -2.04 6.47 -16.01
CA CYS A 104 -2.26 5.71 -14.79
C CYS A 104 -1.58 6.40 -13.61
N LEU A 105 -2.28 6.42 -12.47
CA LEU A 105 -1.81 7.07 -11.24
C LEU A 105 -1.07 6.15 -10.30
N ALA A 106 -1.34 4.87 -10.43
CA ALA A 106 -0.86 3.85 -9.51
C ALA A 106 -0.53 2.58 -10.27
N ASP A 107 0.16 1.70 -9.58
CA ASP A 107 0.36 0.35 -10.02
C ASP A 107 -0.98 -0.39 -10.19
N PRO A 108 -1.03 -1.41 -11.06
CA PRO A 108 -2.27 -2.08 -11.37
C PRO A 108 -2.78 -2.92 -10.18
N TYR A 109 -4.09 -3.00 -10.05
CA TYR A 109 -4.77 -3.90 -9.12
C TYR A 109 -5.00 -5.24 -9.81
N VAL A 110 -4.30 -6.28 -9.36
CA VAL A 110 -4.31 -7.58 -10.02
C VAL A 110 -5.14 -8.56 -9.20
N THR A 111 -6.19 -9.09 -9.82
CA THR A 111 -7.06 -10.11 -9.23
C THR A 111 -6.88 -11.45 -9.96
N SER A 112 -7.58 -12.49 -9.53
CA SER A 112 -7.52 -13.78 -10.20
C SER A 112 -8.05 -13.74 -11.65
N ASN A 113 -8.91 -12.77 -11.98
CA ASN A 113 -9.66 -12.73 -13.24
C ASN A 113 -9.36 -11.51 -14.12
N ALA A 114 -8.76 -10.46 -13.58
CA ALA A 114 -8.59 -9.20 -14.29
C ALA A 114 -7.41 -8.38 -13.76
N VAL A 115 -6.98 -7.43 -14.58
CA VAL A 115 -6.03 -6.37 -14.22
C VAL A 115 -6.78 -5.05 -14.33
N TYR A 116 -6.82 -4.27 -13.25
CA TYR A 116 -7.51 -2.99 -13.21
C TYR A 116 -6.49 -1.85 -13.19
N LEU A 117 -6.68 -0.88 -14.05
CA LEU A 117 -5.87 0.32 -14.15
C LEU A 117 -6.69 1.52 -13.69
N LEU A 118 -6.17 2.24 -12.71
CA LEU A 118 -6.74 3.50 -12.26
C LEU A 118 -6.19 4.63 -13.11
N THR A 119 -7.01 5.23 -13.98
CA THR A 119 -6.54 6.20 -14.96
C THR A 119 -7.09 7.60 -14.69
N ILE A 120 -6.25 8.58 -15.02
CA ILE A 120 -6.62 9.99 -15.11
C ILE A 120 -6.49 10.42 -16.57
N ASN A 121 -7.52 11.10 -17.05
CA ASN A 121 -7.45 11.79 -18.32
C ASN A 121 -7.61 13.29 -18.08
N PRO A 122 -6.57 14.12 -18.30
CA PRO A 122 -6.67 15.55 -18.14
C PRO A 122 -7.77 16.13 -19.05
N GLY A 123 -8.87 16.59 -18.44
CA GLY A 123 -10.02 17.16 -19.16
C GLY A 123 -11.16 16.20 -19.45
N SER A 124 -11.10 14.97 -18.95
CA SER A 124 -12.21 14.02 -18.94
C SER A 124 -12.41 13.40 -17.54
N GLU A 125 -13.40 12.56 -17.41
CA GLU A 125 -13.71 11.84 -16.18
C GLU A 125 -12.66 10.74 -15.93
N ASN A 126 -12.17 10.64 -14.68
CA ASN A 126 -11.29 9.56 -14.27
C ASN A 126 -12.04 8.23 -14.28
N ARG A 127 -11.32 7.14 -14.51
CA ARG A 127 -11.93 5.83 -14.66
C ARG A 127 -11.02 4.68 -14.25
N ILE A 128 -11.62 3.54 -14.00
CA ILE A 128 -10.97 2.25 -13.90
C ILE A 128 -11.13 1.54 -15.23
N ILE A 129 -10.04 1.10 -15.83
CA ILE A 129 -10.04 0.25 -17.01
C ILE A 129 -9.85 -1.19 -16.55
N ALA A 130 -10.78 -2.09 -16.89
CA ALA A 130 -10.67 -3.51 -16.62
C ALA A 130 -10.12 -4.24 -17.84
N LEU A 131 -9.04 -5.00 -17.64
CA LEU A 131 -8.37 -5.82 -18.65
C LEU A 131 -8.49 -7.29 -18.26
N SER A 132 -8.79 -8.14 -19.24
CA SER A 132 -8.68 -9.60 -19.10
C SER A 132 -7.19 -10.02 -19.04
N PRO A 133 -6.88 -11.26 -18.61
CA PRO A 133 -5.49 -11.75 -18.51
C PRO A 133 -4.71 -11.77 -19.84
N ASP A 134 -5.39 -11.64 -20.98
CA ASP A 134 -4.79 -11.50 -22.31
C ASP A 134 -4.58 -10.04 -22.77
N GLY A 135 -4.89 -9.05 -21.92
CA GLY A 135 -4.75 -7.63 -22.21
C GLY A 135 -5.92 -7.00 -22.95
N THR A 136 -7.00 -7.74 -23.20
CA THR A 136 -8.20 -7.18 -23.84
C THR A 136 -9.00 -6.34 -22.86
N LYS A 137 -9.30 -5.10 -23.23
CA LYS A 137 -10.19 -4.25 -22.43
C LYS A 137 -11.61 -4.80 -22.42
N THR A 138 -12.13 -5.10 -21.23
CA THR A 138 -13.48 -5.69 -21.03
C THR A 138 -14.53 -4.62 -20.77
N HIS A 139 -14.24 -3.66 -19.91
CA HIS A 139 -15.15 -2.55 -19.59
C HIS A 139 -14.40 -1.39 -18.93
N GLU A 140 -15.11 -0.30 -18.68
CA GLU A 140 -14.63 0.88 -17.96
C GLU A 140 -15.65 1.29 -16.89
N ILE A 141 -15.15 1.79 -15.75
CA ILE A 141 -15.98 2.25 -14.64
C ILE A 141 -15.54 3.67 -14.29
N PRO A 142 -16.47 4.66 -14.27
CA PRO A 142 -16.16 6.00 -13.75
C PRO A 142 -15.68 5.92 -12.29
N PHE A 143 -14.61 6.64 -11.95
CA PHE A 143 -14.03 6.63 -10.61
C PHE A 143 -13.31 7.93 -10.27
N ASP A 144 -13.69 8.57 -9.17
CA ASP A 144 -13.00 9.77 -8.71
C ASP A 144 -11.75 9.42 -7.90
N SER A 145 -10.65 9.24 -8.61
CA SER A 145 -9.34 8.92 -8.04
C SER A 145 -8.67 10.08 -7.30
N TYR A 146 -9.20 11.30 -7.39
CA TYR A 146 -8.69 12.44 -6.60
C TYR A 146 -9.33 12.52 -5.22
N ALA A 147 -10.57 12.04 -5.11
CA ALA A 147 -11.32 12.08 -3.86
C ALA A 147 -11.27 10.77 -3.08
N SER A 148 -10.67 9.71 -3.63
CA SER A 148 -10.75 8.37 -3.06
C SER A 148 -9.46 7.59 -3.27
N THR A 149 -9.10 6.78 -2.25
CA THR A 149 -7.98 5.86 -2.30
C THR A 149 -8.48 4.43 -2.15
N VAL A 150 -8.09 3.55 -3.07
CA VAL A 150 -8.30 2.10 -2.94
C VAL A 150 -7.29 1.58 -1.93
N VAL A 151 -7.77 0.98 -0.85
CA VAL A 151 -6.91 0.46 0.24
C VAL A 151 -6.78 -1.05 0.22
N LEU A 152 -7.86 -1.73 -0.17
CA LEU A 152 -7.95 -3.17 -0.35
C LEU A 152 -8.80 -3.48 -1.57
N TYR A 153 -8.66 -4.68 -2.12
CA TYR A 153 -9.49 -5.12 -3.23
C TYR A 153 -9.69 -6.63 -3.24
N SER A 154 -10.71 -7.08 -3.96
CA SER A 154 -11.03 -8.48 -4.20
C SER A 154 -11.37 -8.68 -5.68
N ASP A 155 -11.71 -9.89 -6.08
CA ASP A 155 -12.14 -10.18 -7.46
C ASP A 155 -13.39 -9.40 -7.87
N ARG A 156 -14.15 -8.86 -6.91
CA ARG A 156 -15.39 -8.15 -7.16
C ARG A 156 -15.43 -6.71 -6.69
N TYR A 157 -14.75 -6.37 -5.61
CA TYR A 157 -14.89 -5.05 -4.98
C TYR A 157 -13.55 -4.34 -4.82
N PHE A 158 -13.57 -3.02 -5.04
CA PHE A 158 -12.59 -2.13 -4.43
C PHE A 158 -13.13 -1.60 -3.12
N TYR A 159 -12.33 -1.64 -2.07
CA TYR A 159 -12.59 -1.03 -0.78
C TYR A 159 -11.84 0.29 -0.73
N CYS A 160 -12.59 1.37 -0.65
CA CYS A 160 -12.07 2.71 -0.81
C CYS A 160 -12.30 3.54 0.44
N ILE A 161 -11.35 4.41 0.73
CA ILE A 161 -11.51 5.47 1.72
C ILE A 161 -11.57 6.79 0.97
N GLY A 162 -12.68 7.53 1.15
CA GLY A 162 -12.88 8.86 0.60
C GLY A 162 -12.50 9.91 1.63
N GLY A 163 -11.96 11.05 1.16
CA GLY A 163 -11.55 12.19 1.97
C GLY A 163 -10.13 12.63 1.62
N LEU A 164 -9.98 13.92 1.32
CA LEU A 164 -8.70 14.52 0.91
C LEU A 164 -7.82 14.94 2.08
N ALA A 165 -8.30 14.83 3.29
CA ALA A 165 -7.55 15.27 4.46
C ALA A 165 -7.44 14.15 5.50
N PRO A 166 -6.28 14.00 6.14
CA PRO A 166 -6.09 13.01 7.20
C PRO A 166 -6.97 13.25 8.45
N TYR A 167 -7.84 14.25 8.41
CA TYR A 167 -8.70 14.69 9.51
C TYR A 167 -10.18 14.86 9.13
N ASP A 168 -10.54 14.67 7.87
CA ASP A 168 -11.94 14.50 7.52
C ASP A 168 -12.37 13.09 7.90
N THR A 169 -13.58 12.97 8.44
CA THR A 169 -14.17 11.66 8.74
C THR A 169 -14.11 10.81 7.45
N ALA A 170 -13.24 9.84 7.44
CA ALA A 170 -13.09 8.97 6.28
C ALA A 170 -14.41 8.26 6.03
N SER A 171 -15.05 8.57 4.91
CA SER A 171 -16.20 7.81 4.45
C SER A 171 -15.69 6.61 3.65
N GLY A 172 -15.79 5.41 4.23
CA GLY A 172 -15.53 4.19 3.50
C GLY A 172 -16.64 3.87 2.51
N PHE A 173 -16.29 3.32 1.37
CA PHE A 173 -17.25 2.75 0.44
C PHE A 173 -16.65 1.55 -0.30
N ARG A 174 -17.52 0.66 -0.77
CA ARG A 174 -17.17 -0.42 -1.69
C ARG A 174 -17.64 -0.07 -3.08
N LEU A 175 -16.80 -0.26 -4.07
CA LEU A 175 -17.13 -0.14 -5.48
C LEU A 175 -17.23 -1.54 -6.08
N ASP A 176 -18.39 -1.89 -6.61
CA ASP A 176 -18.57 -3.13 -7.37
C ASP A 176 -17.91 -2.99 -8.75
N LEU A 177 -16.90 -3.83 -9.01
CA LEU A 177 -16.10 -3.79 -10.24
C LEU A 177 -16.84 -4.29 -11.49
N GLN A 178 -18.02 -4.89 -11.34
CA GLN A 178 -18.84 -5.34 -12.46
C GLN A 178 -19.90 -4.31 -12.84
N THR A 179 -20.51 -3.65 -11.85
CA THR A 179 -21.63 -2.74 -12.07
C THR A 179 -21.24 -1.27 -12.00
N GLY A 180 -20.15 -0.94 -11.34
CA GLY A 180 -19.75 0.44 -11.02
C GLY A 180 -20.59 1.05 -9.88
N GLU A 181 -21.43 0.27 -9.21
CA GLU A 181 -22.22 0.75 -8.09
C GLU A 181 -21.38 0.88 -6.81
N THR A 182 -21.61 1.95 -6.06
CA THR A 182 -20.98 2.17 -4.77
C THR A 182 -21.96 1.88 -3.63
N THR A 183 -21.45 1.24 -2.58
CA THR A 183 -22.20 1.02 -1.32
C THR A 183 -21.34 1.48 -0.14
N PRO A 184 -21.96 2.04 0.94
CA PRO A 184 -21.20 2.41 2.12
C PRO A 184 -20.39 1.24 2.70
N TRP A 185 -19.19 1.54 3.16
CA TRP A 185 -18.36 0.68 3.98
C TRP A 185 -18.24 1.36 5.34
N ASP A 186 -18.99 0.84 6.33
CA ASP A 186 -19.21 1.48 7.62
C ASP A 186 -17.96 1.40 8.52
N LEU A 187 -16.86 1.96 8.06
CA LEU A 187 -15.67 2.13 8.88
C LEU A 187 -15.95 3.13 10.02
N PRO A 188 -15.35 2.92 11.20
CA PRO A 188 -15.35 3.95 12.25
C PRO A 188 -14.82 5.28 11.71
N ALA A 189 -15.42 6.39 12.18
CA ALA A 189 -15.06 7.74 11.73
C ALA A 189 -13.58 8.09 11.97
N GLU A 190 -12.96 7.46 12.97
CA GLU A 190 -11.57 7.65 13.35
C GLU A 190 -10.59 6.80 12.54
N THR A 191 -11.09 6.00 11.57
CA THR A 191 -10.22 5.15 10.74
C THR A 191 -9.31 6.00 9.87
N ALA A 192 -8.01 5.89 10.09
CA ALA A 192 -6.98 6.63 9.38
C ALA A 192 -6.43 5.86 8.16
N ALA A 193 -6.39 4.53 8.25
CA ALA A 193 -5.85 3.67 7.19
C ALA A 193 -6.41 2.25 7.28
N ALA A 194 -6.45 1.57 6.13
CA ALA A 194 -6.48 0.10 6.05
C ALA A 194 -5.18 -0.33 5.39
N GLN A 195 -4.42 -1.22 6.03
CA GLN A 195 -3.02 -1.44 5.70
C GLN A 195 -2.71 -2.82 5.14
N ASP A 196 -3.55 -3.82 5.43
CA ASP A 196 -3.25 -5.19 5.06
C ASP A 196 -4.53 -6.04 4.97
N ALA A 197 -4.47 -7.10 4.18
CA ALA A 197 -5.50 -8.13 4.09
C ALA A 197 -5.13 -9.29 5.03
N ALA A 198 -6.07 -9.70 5.87
CA ALA A 198 -5.90 -10.80 6.82
C ALA A 198 -7.08 -11.79 6.72
N GLY A 199 -7.09 -12.62 5.67
CA GLY A 199 -8.25 -13.46 5.33
C GLY A 199 -9.45 -12.59 4.95
N ASP A 200 -10.56 -12.70 5.69
CA ASP A 200 -11.78 -11.89 5.50
C ASP A 200 -11.73 -10.54 6.26
N PHE A 201 -10.61 -10.22 6.86
CA PHE A 201 -10.42 -9.01 7.65
C PHE A 201 -9.41 -8.07 7.01
N ALA A 202 -9.56 -6.79 7.31
CA ALA A 202 -8.56 -5.77 7.06
C ALA A 202 -7.85 -5.40 8.36
N VAL A 203 -6.54 -5.17 8.31
CA VAL A 203 -5.84 -4.49 9.41
C VAL A 203 -6.07 -3.00 9.25
N THR A 204 -6.80 -2.39 10.16
CA THR A 204 -7.11 -0.96 10.14
C THR A 204 -6.42 -0.24 11.29
N ALA A 205 -6.02 1.00 11.04
CA ALA A 205 -5.49 1.90 12.08
C ALA A 205 -6.50 3.02 12.35
N ARG A 206 -6.80 3.26 13.62
CA ARG A 206 -7.67 4.34 14.09
C ARG A 206 -6.92 5.30 15.00
N LEU A 207 -7.16 6.60 14.83
CA LEU A 207 -6.62 7.62 15.72
C LEU A 207 -7.68 7.93 16.79
N ILE A 208 -7.46 7.46 18.01
CA ILE A 208 -8.32 7.70 19.15
C ILE A 208 -7.83 8.95 19.89
N SER A 209 -8.68 9.96 19.95
CA SER A 209 -8.38 11.23 20.63
C SER A 209 -9.58 11.69 21.47
N ASP A 210 -9.31 12.27 22.64
CA ASP A 210 -10.33 12.85 23.53
C ASP A 210 -10.99 14.10 22.90
N HIS A 211 -10.38 14.67 21.88
CA HIS A 211 -10.88 15.82 21.17
C HIS A 211 -10.86 15.57 19.67
N PRO A 212 -11.88 16.05 18.90
CA PRO A 212 -11.78 16.03 17.45
C PRO A 212 -10.52 16.79 17.07
N VAL A 213 -9.62 16.11 16.33
CA VAL A 213 -8.38 16.74 15.86
C VAL A 213 -8.75 17.78 14.82
N PRO A 214 -8.71 19.09 15.13
CA PRO A 214 -9.07 20.10 14.16
C PRO A 214 -8.02 20.11 13.05
N PHE A 215 -8.47 20.27 11.82
CA PHE A 215 -7.57 20.62 10.75
C PHE A 215 -6.95 21.98 11.07
N THR A 216 -5.69 22.00 11.46
CA THR A 216 -4.93 23.21 11.72
C THR A 216 -3.57 23.13 11.05
N SER A 217 -3.17 24.21 10.42
CA SER A 217 -1.82 24.36 9.88
C SER A 217 -0.81 24.80 10.96
N ASP A 218 -1.28 25.00 12.20
CA ASP A 218 -0.42 25.35 13.32
C ASP A 218 0.17 24.06 13.94
N PRO A 219 1.46 23.80 13.76
CA PRO A 219 2.08 22.57 14.24
C PRO A 219 2.09 22.47 15.77
N GLU A 220 2.13 23.60 16.51
CA GLU A 220 2.12 23.55 17.97
C GLU A 220 0.76 23.09 18.51
N ILE A 221 -0.34 23.56 17.89
CA ILE A 221 -1.70 23.14 18.26
C ILE A 221 -1.93 21.70 17.86
N SER A 222 -1.54 21.31 16.66
CA SER A 222 -1.62 19.94 16.18
C SER A 222 -0.84 18.99 17.09
N ASP A 223 0.38 19.34 17.44
CA ASP A 223 1.24 18.55 18.30
C ASP A 223 0.67 18.37 19.71
N ALA A 224 0.14 19.43 20.31
CA ALA A 224 -0.46 19.38 21.63
C ALA A 224 -1.72 18.48 21.68
N LEU A 225 -2.53 18.50 20.61
CA LEU A 225 -3.72 17.67 20.50
C LEU A 225 -3.36 16.19 20.29
N LEU A 226 -2.31 15.90 19.56
CA LEU A 226 -1.87 14.55 19.27
C LEU A 226 -1.07 13.89 20.41
N GLN A 227 -0.57 14.67 21.36
CA GLN A 227 0.19 14.15 22.51
C GLN A 227 -0.57 13.14 23.37
N ASN A 228 -1.90 13.30 23.47
CA ASN A 228 -2.76 12.39 24.24
C ASN A 228 -3.56 11.44 23.36
N SER A 229 -3.27 11.39 22.07
CA SER A 229 -3.95 10.49 21.16
C SER A 229 -3.30 9.11 21.14
N MET A 230 -4.12 8.10 20.90
CA MET A 230 -3.69 6.72 20.74
C MET A 230 -3.90 6.27 19.30
N LEU A 231 -2.99 5.47 18.79
CA LEU A 231 -3.14 4.76 17.53
C LEU A 231 -3.54 3.32 17.85
N GLU A 232 -4.78 2.97 17.52
CA GLU A 232 -5.33 1.64 17.74
C GLU A 232 -5.36 0.88 16.42
N TYR A 233 -4.87 -0.35 16.45
CA TYR A 233 -4.89 -1.28 15.34
C TYR A 233 -5.91 -2.38 15.59
N ASP A 234 -6.78 -2.61 14.60
CA ASP A 234 -7.86 -3.58 14.69
C ASP A 234 -7.86 -4.54 13.49
N LEU A 235 -8.34 -5.76 13.70
CA LEU A 235 -8.92 -6.57 12.65
C LEU A 235 -10.34 -6.09 12.40
N THR A 236 -10.59 -5.57 11.21
CA THR A 236 -11.90 -5.03 10.80
C THR A 236 -12.52 -5.96 9.77
N ASP A 237 -13.74 -6.41 10.03
CA ASP A 237 -14.52 -7.22 9.08
C ASP A 237 -14.80 -6.39 7.81
N VAL A 238 -14.32 -6.86 6.67
CA VAL A 238 -14.45 -6.12 5.40
C VAL A 238 -15.88 -6.03 4.89
N THR A 239 -16.75 -6.96 5.28
CA THR A 239 -18.16 -6.95 4.85
C THR A 239 -18.95 -5.87 5.59
N THR A 240 -18.71 -5.74 6.89
CA THR A 240 -19.46 -4.81 7.76
C THR A 240 -18.74 -3.50 8.04
N GLY A 241 -17.43 -3.44 7.83
CA GLY A 241 -16.58 -2.30 8.19
C GLY A 241 -16.34 -2.16 9.71
N LYS A 242 -16.75 -3.13 10.51
CA LYS A 242 -16.68 -3.04 11.98
C LYS A 242 -15.45 -3.73 12.54
N PRO A 243 -14.76 -3.09 13.51
CA PRO A 243 -13.70 -3.75 14.25
C PRO A 243 -14.22 -5.02 14.94
N ALA A 244 -13.56 -6.14 14.67
CA ALA A 244 -13.87 -7.44 15.25
C ALA A 244 -12.96 -7.76 16.44
N THR A 245 -11.67 -7.40 16.32
CA THR A 245 -10.67 -7.70 17.34
C THR A 245 -9.62 -6.59 17.36
N LYS A 246 -9.35 -6.05 18.55
CA LYS A 246 -8.23 -5.13 18.77
C LYS A 246 -6.92 -5.91 18.75
N ILE A 247 -5.98 -5.48 17.92
CA ILE A 247 -4.62 -6.05 17.81
C ILE A 247 -3.70 -5.38 18.83
N ALA A 248 -3.58 -4.05 18.74
CA ALA A 248 -2.66 -3.26 19.55
C ALA A 248 -3.15 -1.83 19.72
N GLU A 249 -2.57 -1.15 20.71
CA GLU A 249 -2.78 0.28 20.93
C GLU A 249 -1.47 0.91 21.38
N PHE A 250 -1.09 2.01 20.73
CA PHE A 250 0.15 2.73 20.99
C PHE A 250 -0.13 4.21 21.15
N PRO A 251 0.63 4.94 21.99
CA PRO A 251 0.60 6.41 21.96
C PRO A 251 0.94 6.90 20.55
N TYR A 252 0.14 7.81 20.02
CA TYR A 252 0.39 8.40 18.68
C TYR A 252 1.72 9.16 18.65
N LYS A 253 2.01 9.90 19.72
CA LYS A 253 3.35 10.41 20.01
C LYS A 253 3.80 9.78 21.30
N GLY A 254 4.89 9.04 21.28
CA GLY A 254 5.50 8.48 22.47
C GLY A 254 5.83 9.60 23.47
N ALA A 255 5.76 9.30 24.76
CA ALA A 255 6.11 10.23 25.80
C ALA A 255 7.56 10.69 25.61
N ASP A 256 7.81 12.00 25.67
CA ASP A 256 9.15 12.53 25.76
C ASP A 256 9.66 12.33 27.19
N ASP A 257 10.15 11.13 27.45
CA ASP A 257 10.80 10.76 28.72
C ASP A 257 12.32 10.95 28.68
N GLY A 258 12.82 11.63 27.62
CA GLY A 258 14.24 11.81 27.33
C GLY A 258 14.85 10.62 26.57
N SER A 259 14.10 9.56 26.29
CA SER A 259 14.53 8.45 25.41
C SER A 259 14.21 8.71 23.94
N GLY A 260 13.48 9.80 23.65
CA GLY A 260 12.92 10.15 22.33
C GLY A 260 11.50 9.62 22.11
N TYR A 261 10.94 10.00 20.98
CA TYR A 261 9.61 9.52 20.58
C TYR A 261 9.71 8.13 19.95
N VAL A 262 8.74 7.25 20.23
CA VAL A 262 8.61 5.97 19.54
C VAL A 262 7.30 5.97 18.79
N TYR A 263 7.40 5.84 17.45
CA TYR A 263 6.25 5.69 16.57
C TYR A 263 6.14 4.23 16.17
N TYR A 264 5.01 3.60 16.45
CA TYR A 264 4.76 2.24 16.02
C TYR A 264 3.93 2.23 14.73
N THR A 265 4.46 1.59 13.70
CA THR A 265 3.78 1.41 12.42
C THR A 265 3.64 -0.07 12.14
N TYR A 266 2.47 -0.48 11.68
CA TYR A 266 2.23 -1.86 11.27
C TYR A 266 3.19 -2.26 10.14
N LEU A 267 3.80 -3.42 10.30
CA LEU A 267 4.76 -3.98 9.35
C LEU A 267 4.18 -5.16 8.56
N GLY A 268 3.35 -5.97 9.20
CA GLY A 268 2.74 -7.14 8.60
C GLY A 268 2.38 -8.18 9.64
N LYS A 269 1.87 -9.33 9.19
CA LYS A 269 1.56 -10.48 10.05
C LYS A 269 2.28 -11.74 9.57
N SER A 270 2.44 -12.71 10.49
CA SER A 270 2.86 -14.07 10.19
C SER A 270 2.10 -15.03 11.09
N GLY A 271 1.26 -15.89 10.50
CA GLY A 271 0.30 -16.69 11.25
C GLY A 271 -0.65 -15.81 12.09
N ASP A 272 -0.67 -16.03 13.40
CA ASP A 272 -1.50 -15.28 14.36
C ASP A 272 -0.78 -14.10 15.01
N ASP A 273 0.46 -13.84 14.64
CA ASP A 273 1.28 -12.76 15.18
C ASP A 273 1.31 -11.54 14.26
N PHE A 274 1.27 -10.35 14.88
CA PHE A 274 1.35 -9.05 14.19
C PHE A 274 2.66 -8.37 14.54
N TYR A 275 3.29 -7.74 13.54
CA TYR A 275 4.58 -7.11 13.69
C TYR A 275 4.48 -5.61 13.45
N PHE A 276 5.20 -4.85 14.27
CA PHE A 276 5.24 -3.40 14.20
C PHE A 276 6.69 -2.93 14.20
N THR A 277 7.00 -1.92 13.42
CA THR A 277 8.23 -1.19 13.57
C THR A 277 8.05 -0.07 14.58
N GLY A 278 8.95 0.03 15.53
CA GLY A 278 9.09 1.19 16.41
C GLY A 278 10.17 2.11 15.86
N GLU A 279 9.79 3.32 15.47
CA GLU A 279 10.74 4.36 15.11
C GLU A 279 11.12 5.18 16.35
N HIS A 280 12.38 5.09 16.76
CA HIS A 280 12.92 5.81 17.91
C HIS A 280 13.62 7.06 17.41
N ALA A 281 12.95 8.21 17.46
CA ALA A 281 13.56 9.50 17.19
C ALA A 281 14.36 9.93 18.41
N ARG A 282 15.69 9.87 18.33
CA ARG A 282 16.63 10.36 19.35
C ARG A 282 17.17 11.74 18.95
N SER A 283 18.20 12.22 19.67
CA SER A 283 18.84 13.49 19.32
C SER A 283 19.34 13.51 17.87
N GLU A 284 19.51 14.69 17.28
CA GLU A 284 20.06 14.84 15.92
C GLU A 284 21.41 14.11 15.71
N GLU A 285 22.18 13.92 16.78
CA GLU A 285 23.49 13.27 16.74
C GLU A 285 23.38 11.74 16.66
N GLU A 286 22.32 11.12 17.24
CA GLU A 286 22.16 9.66 17.29
C GLU A 286 21.35 9.11 16.11
N GLY A 287 20.62 9.97 15.41
CA GLY A 287 19.77 9.59 14.29
C GLY A 287 18.52 8.79 14.71
N ILE A 288 17.81 8.28 13.70
CA ILE A 288 16.63 7.45 13.89
C ILE A 288 17.05 6.00 14.00
N LYS A 289 16.49 5.28 14.98
CA LYS A 289 16.65 3.83 15.12
C LYS A 289 15.29 3.15 14.95
N MET A 290 15.31 1.99 14.31
CA MET A 290 14.13 1.16 14.11
C MET A 290 14.23 -0.09 14.97
N SER A 291 13.15 -0.41 15.67
CA SER A 291 13.00 -1.67 16.41
C SER A 291 11.81 -2.48 15.87
N VAL A 292 11.66 -3.72 16.32
CA VAL A 292 10.52 -4.56 15.95
C VAL A 292 9.84 -5.07 17.20
N LEU A 293 8.53 -4.85 17.26
CA LEU A 293 7.64 -5.38 18.28
C LEU A 293 6.74 -6.45 17.64
N ARG A 294 6.68 -7.63 18.27
CA ARG A 294 5.70 -8.67 17.97
C ARG A 294 4.53 -8.58 18.92
N VAL A 295 3.33 -8.69 18.40
CA VAL A 295 2.08 -8.72 19.15
C VAL A 295 1.35 -10.02 18.82
N GLY A 296 1.22 -10.92 19.78
CA GLY A 296 0.48 -12.17 19.63
C GLY A 296 -1.04 -11.94 19.61
N SER A 297 -1.78 -12.89 19.06
CA SER A 297 -3.26 -12.85 19.03
C SER A 297 -3.90 -12.82 20.41
N ASP A 298 -3.16 -13.16 21.46
CA ASP A 298 -3.57 -13.05 22.87
C ASP A 298 -3.28 -11.66 23.48
N GLY A 299 -2.74 -10.73 22.67
CA GLY A 299 -2.35 -9.38 23.08
C GLY A 299 -1.00 -9.30 23.81
N THR A 300 -0.25 -10.42 23.91
CA THR A 300 1.12 -10.37 24.44
C THR A 300 2.03 -9.58 23.51
N GLN A 301 2.87 -8.71 24.08
CA GLN A 301 3.81 -7.89 23.34
C GLN A 301 5.24 -8.32 23.68
N GLU A 302 6.06 -8.47 22.65
CA GLU A 302 7.47 -8.85 22.78
C GLU A 302 8.33 -7.95 21.89
N ASP A 303 9.25 -7.22 22.53
CA ASP A 303 10.33 -6.52 21.79
C ASP A 303 11.36 -7.58 21.37
N LEU A 304 11.58 -7.70 20.05
CA LEU A 304 12.52 -8.68 19.49
C LEU A 304 13.99 -8.31 19.69
N GLY A 305 14.28 -7.18 20.34
CA GLY A 305 15.64 -6.72 20.60
C GLY A 305 16.42 -6.29 19.35
N LEU A 306 15.78 -6.32 18.18
CA LEU A 306 16.37 -5.82 16.95
C LEU A 306 16.38 -4.30 16.96
N MET A 307 17.57 -3.70 16.89
CA MET A 307 17.72 -2.24 16.84
C MET A 307 18.67 -1.87 15.72
N VAL A 308 18.13 -1.27 14.67
CA VAL A 308 18.89 -0.86 13.50
C VAL A 308 18.79 0.66 13.27
N ASN A 309 19.81 1.25 12.69
CA ASN A 309 19.90 2.69 12.41
C ASN A 309 19.68 3.02 10.92
N VAL A 310 19.03 2.13 10.21
CA VAL A 310 18.64 2.23 8.80
C VAL A 310 17.21 1.75 8.64
N SER A 311 16.58 2.08 7.51
CA SER A 311 15.22 1.63 7.24
C SER A 311 15.13 0.11 7.27
N LEU A 312 14.16 -0.38 8.03
CA LEU A 312 13.77 -1.77 8.05
C LEU A 312 12.68 -2.00 6.98
N ARG A 313 12.77 -3.12 6.29
CA ARG A 313 11.82 -3.54 5.24
C ARG A 313 11.39 -4.97 5.50
N GLU A 314 10.25 -5.31 4.94
CA GLU A 314 9.67 -6.64 5.01
C GLU A 314 9.82 -7.40 3.69
N LEU A 315 9.94 -8.72 3.77
CA LEU A 315 9.74 -9.65 2.68
C LEU A 315 8.55 -10.53 3.02
N ARG A 316 7.57 -10.57 2.13
CA ARG A 316 6.31 -11.29 2.32
C ARG A 316 6.15 -12.40 1.29
N GLN A 317 5.39 -13.43 1.66
CA GLN A 317 4.87 -14.45 0.77
C GLN A 317 3.36 -14.56 1.01
N ASN A 318 2.54 -14.35 -0.01
CA ASN A 318 1.07 -14.39 0.11
C ASN A 318 0.49 -13.51 1.24
N GLY A 319 1.05 -12.30 1.40
CA GLY A 319 0.66 -11.38 2.47
C GLY A 319 1.27 -11.69 3.85
N GLU A 320 1.87 -12.85 4.05
CA GLU A 320 2.51 -13.24 5.31
C GLU A 320 3.97 -12.82 5.35
N LEU A 321 4.42 -12.21 6.44
CA LEU A 321 5.83 -11.92 6.68
C LEU A 321 6.65 -13.20 6.71
N GLN A 322 7.79 -13.17 6.02
CA GLN A 322 8.78 -14.24 6.03
C GLN A 322 10.08 -13.79 6.68
N TRP A 323 10.60 -12.66 6.22
CA TRP A 323 11.85 -12.08 6.71
C TRP A 323 11.74 -10.57 6.83
N LEU A 324 12.67 -10.03 7.60
CA LEU A 324 12.96 -8.61 7.67
C LEU A 324 14.33 -8.36 7.06
N PHE A 325 14.54 -7.20 6.46
CA PHE A 325 15.86 -6.85 5.98
C PHE A 325 16.15 -5.35 6.10
N THR A 326 17.43 -5.03 6.15
CA THR A 326 17.92 -3.66 6.11
C THR A 326 18.90 -3.48 4.98
N MET A 327 18.99 -2.25 4.45
CA MET A 327 19.90 -1.88 3.38
C MET A 327 20.39 -0.46 3.61
N SER A 328 21.72 -0.27 3.60
CA SER A 328 22.33 1.04 3.82
C SER A 328 22.31 1.95 2.58
N SER A 329 22.19 1.36 1.40
CA SER A 329 22.12 2.03 0.09
C SER A 329 21.51 1.08 -0.95
N ASN A 330 21.06 1.59 -2.09
CA ASN A 330 20.61 0.76 -3.20
C ASN A 330 21.41 1.08 -4.47
N PRO A 331 22.19 0.13 -5.03
CA PRO A 331 22.49 -1.19 -4.48
C PRO A 331 23.39 -1.11 -3.24
N GLY A 332 23.21 -2.03 -2.32
CA GLY A 332 24.01 -2.12 -1.10
C GLY A 332 23.85 -3.49 -0.43
N THR A 333 24.70 -3.78 0.52
CA THR A 333 24.63 -5.01 1.29
C THR A 333 23.32 -5.08 2.06
N LEU A 334 22.60 -6.17 1.89
CA LEU A 334 21.39 -6.50 2.63
C LEU A 334 21.74 -7.28 3.88
N THR A 335 21.19 -6.89 5.02
CA THR A 335 21.22 -7.71 6.22
C THR A 335 19.83 -8.28 6.43
N VAL A 336 19.70 -9.61 6.44
CA VAL A 336 18.43 -10.33 6.54
C VAL A 336 18.27 -10.90 7.93
N TYR A 337 17.07 -10.75 8.50
CA TYR A 337 16.69 -11.21 9.82
C TYR A 337 15.48 -12.13 9.72
N ASP A 338 15.43 -13.12 10.61
CA ASP A 338 14.20 -13.89 10.84
C ASP A 338 13.17 -13.07 11.64
N LEU A 339 11.99 -13.63 11.83
CA LEU A 339 10.91 -13.00 12.59
C LEU A 339 11.12 -13.06 14.13
N GLN A 340 12.22 -13.60 14.58
CA GLN A 340 12.69 -13.55 15.97
C GLN A 340 13.75 -12.45 16.17
N GLY A 341 14.05 -11.67 15.12
CA GLY A 341 15.04 -10.59 15.16
C GLY A 341 16.50 -11.08 15.05
N THR A 342 16.72 -12.38 14.73
CA THR A 342 18.06 -12.94 14.57
C THR A 342 18.56 -12.69 13.14
N GLN A 343 19.78 -12.17 13.00
CA GLN A 343 20.41 -12.08 11.70
C GLN A 343 20.67 -13.47 11.13
N ILE A 344 20.11 -13.76 9.95
CA ILE A 344 20.25 -15.06 9.27
C ILE A 344 21.16 -15.00 8.05
N ALA A 345 21.31 -13.82 7.41
CA ALA A 345 22.22 -13.66 6.28
C ALA A 345 22.73 -12.23 6.14
N GLN A 346 23.81 -12.10 5.37
CA GLN A 346 24.28 -10.84 4.80
C GLN A 346 24.54 -11.10 3.31
N VAL A 347 23.87 -10.34 2.45
CA VAL A 347 23.86 -10.57 1.01
C VAL A 347 24.40 -9.33 0.30
N ASP A 348 25.48 -9.49 -0.43
CA ASP A 348 26.06 -8.44 -1.24
C ASP A 348 25.42 -8.44 -2.64
N PRO A 349 25.14 -7.24 -3.22
CA PRO A 349 24.61 -7.16 -4.56
C PRO A 349 25.65 -7.66 -5.59
N PRO A 350 25.20 -8.31 -6.67
CA PRO A 350 26.08 -8.66 -7.79
C PRO A 350 26.76 -7.43 -8.39
N ALA A 351 27.97 -7.60 -8.90
CA ALA A 351 28.70 -6.52 -9.52
C ALA A 351 27.99 -6.00 -10.78
N GLY A 352 27.80 -4.69 -10.88
CA GLY A 352 27.26 -4.02 -12.06
C GLY A 352 25.72 -3.93 -12.10
N VAL A 353 25.00 -4.37 -11.06
CA VAL A 353 23.56 -4.08 -10.95
C VAL A 353 23.32 -2.63 -10.55
N GLU A 354 22.27 -2.03 -11.09
CA GLU A 354 21.87 -0.64 -10.76
C GLU A 354 21.03 -0.58 -9.49
N SER A 355 20.32 -1.65 -9.19
CA SER A 355 19.49 -1.85 -8.00
C SER A 355 19.57 -3.31 -7.57
N TYR A 356 19.36 -3.59 -6.32
CA TYR A 356 19.26 -4.97 -5.80
C TYR A 356 18.32 -4.96 -4.60
N TYR A 357 17.03 -5.16 -4.88
CA TYR A 357 16.01 -4.97 -3.87
C TYR A 357 15.02 -6.13 -3.88
N PRO A 358 14.91 -6.91 -2.79
CA PRO A 358 13.91 -7.95 -2.65
C PRO A 358 12.51 -7.32 -2.52
N LEU A 359 11.55 -7.78 -3.33
CA LEU A 359 10.18 -7.27 -3.34
C LEU A 359 9.21 -8.23 -2.67
N SER A 360 9.34 -9.53 -2.95
CA SER A 360 8.44 -10.56 -2.42
C SER A 360 9.08 -11.93 -2.53
N MET A 361 8.59 -12.87 -1.75
CA MET A 361 8.82 -14.30 -1.94
C MET A 361 7.63 -14.88 -2.71
N LEU A 362 7.92 -15.59 -3.80
CA LEU A 362 6.93 -16.24 -4.65
C LEU A 362 6.48 -17.57 -4.03
N ASP A 363 5.34 -18.10 -4.49
CA ASP A 363 4.78 -19.36 -4.01
C ASP A 363 5.73 -20.57 -4.17
N ASP A 364 6.59 -20.53 -5.17
CA ASP A 364 7.55 -21.57 -5.44
C ASP A 364 8.88 -21.44 -4.66
N GLY A 365 8.96 -20.48 -3.74
CA GLY A 365 10.12 -20.26 -2.88
C GLY A 365 11.22 -19.42 -3.53
N ARG A 366 11.01 -18.86 -4.72
CA ARG A 366 11.92 -17.87 -5.30
C ARG A 366 11.67 -16.49 -4.71
N ILE A 367 12.68 -15.66 -4.67
CA ILE A 367 12.58 -14.24 -4.35
C ILE A 367 12.50 -13.44 -5.65
N LEU A 368 11.53 -12.55 -5.73
CA LEU A 368 11.44 -11.53 -6.77
C LEU A 368 12.36 -10.36 -6.40
N LEU A 369 13.25 -10.01 -7.29
CA LEU A 369 14.21 -8.92 -7.14
C LEU A 369 13.93 -7.80 -8.14
N LEU A 370 14.04 -6.56 -7.71
CA LEU A 370 14.24 -5.40 -8.58
C LEU A 370 15.75 -5.22 -8.79
N ILE A 371 16.22 -5.28 -10.04
CA ILE A 371 17.66 -5.22 -10.37
C ILE A 371 18.08 -3.99 -11.17
N GLY A 372 17.17 -3.11 -11.52
CA GLY A 372 17.42 -1.86 -12.25
C GLY A 372 16.24 -1.46 -13.11
N TYR A 373 16.53 -0.66 -14.13
CA TYR A 373 15.53 -0.12 -15.06
C TYR A 373 15.97 -0.32 -16.50
N ASP A 374 15.01 -0.60 -17.40
CA ASP A 374 15.24 -0.70 -18.83
C ASP A 374 15.00 0.65 -19.49
N LEU A 375 16.07 1.32 -19.89
CA LEU A 375 16.03 2.66 -20.48
C LEU A 375 15.50 2.65 -21.91
N ASP A 376 15.56 1.52 -22.60
CA ASP A 376 15.12 1.36 -23.98
C ASP A 376 13.60 1.10 -24.08
N HIS A 377 12.98 0.71 -22.96
CA HIS A 377 11.55 0.40 -22.86
C HIS A 377 10.89 1.23 -21.75
N ASP A 378 10.70 2.51 -21.95
CA ASP A 378 9.96 3.45 -21.08
C ASP A 378 10.44 3.49 -19.62
N TYR A 379 11.72 3.19 -19.35
CA TYR A 379 12.27 3.03 -17.97
C TYR A 379 11.60 1.91 -17.17
N MET A 380 11.08 0.91 -17.84
CA MET A 380 10.44 -0.26 -17.21
C MET A 380 11.32 -0.86 -16.11
N THR A 381 10.69 -1.30 -15.03
CA THR A 381 11.39 -1.99 -13.95
C THR A 381 11.96 -3.32 -14.44
N ARG A 382 13.24 -3.56 -14.18
CA ARG A 382 13.89 -4.83 -14.47
C ARG A 382 13.81 -5.74 -13.27
N TYR A 383 13.11 -6.84 -13.44
CA TYR A 383 12.99 -7.88 -12.44
C TYR A 383 13.93 -9.06 -12.70
N ALA A 384 14.20 -9.77 -11.63
CA ALA A 384 14.87 -11.07 -11.66
C ALA A 384 14.28 -11.97 -10.59
N THR A 385 14.54 -13.27 -10.69
CA THR A 385 14.20 -14.23 -9.65
C THR A 385 15.45 -14.99 -9.21
N ILE A 386 15.50 -15.32 -7.91
CA ILE A 386 16.54 -16.15 -7.32
C ILE A 386 15.90 -17.12 -6.32
N ASP A 387 16.43 -18.33 -6.22
CA ASP A 387 16.04 -19.26 -5.15
C ASP A 387 16.35 -18.69 -3.77
N ALA A 388 15.45 -18.87 -2.80
CA ALA A 388 15.57 -18.25 -1.48
C ALA A 388 16.80 -18.75 -0.71
N ASP A 389 17.10 -20.06 -0.77
CA ASP A 389 18.29 -20.61 -0.12
C ASP A 389 19.57 -20.12 -0.79
N ALA A 390 19.57 -20.02 -2.12
CA ALA A 390 20.68 -19.46 -2.87
C ALA A 390 20.92 -17.99 -2.50
N PHE A 391 19.85 -17.20 -2.38
CA PHE A 391 19.91 -15.80 -1.94
C PHE A 391 20.53 -15.67 -0.54
N LEU A 392 20.03 -16.42 0.45
CA LEU A 392 20.56 -16.39 1.81
C LEU A 392 22.02 -16.83 1.90
N ASN A 393 22.46 -17.73 0.99
CA ASN A 393 23.87 -18.16 0.90
C ASN A 393 24.75 -17.20 0.10
N GLY A 394 24.23 -16.02 -0.31
CA GLY A 394 24.99 -14.99 -1.01
C GLY A 394 25.30 -15.32 -2.46
N SER A 395 24.49 -16.18 -3.10
CA SER A 395 24.61 -16.41 -4.55
C SER A 395 24.31 -15.14 -5.34
N THR A 396 25.10 -14.94 -6.39
CA THR A 396 24.89 -13.83 -7.35
C THR A 396 24.24 -14.31 -8.65
N GLU A 397 23.85 -15.59 -8.73
CA GLU A 397 23.20 -16.20 -9.88
C GLU A 397 21.69 -16.02 -9.78
N TYR A 398 21.14 -15.10 -10.56
CA TYR A 398 19.70 -14.84 -10.68
C TYR A 398 19.24 -14.97 -12.14
N THR A 399 17.96 -15.21 -12.34
CA THR A 399 17.33 -15.21 -13.66
C THR A 399 16.66 -13.88 -13.91
N ALA A 400 17.24 -13.04 -14.78
CA ALA A 400 16.64 -11.78 -15.21
C ALA A 400 15.50 -12.03 -16.20
N MET A 401 14.50 -11.13 -16.20
CA MET A 401 13.47 -11.12 -17.24
C MET A 401 14.03 -10.55 -18.54
N GLU A 402 13.72 -11.19 -19.67
CA GLU A 402 14.14 -10.75 -21.01
C GLU A 402 12.93 -10.17 -21.76
N PHE A 403 13.13 -9.01 -22.41
CA PHE A 403 12.09 -8.41 -23.22
C PHE A 403 11.87 -9.22 -24.52
N VAL A 404 10.60 -9.56 -24.76
CA VAL A 404 10.16 -10.23 -25.99
C VAL A 404 9.17 -9.31 -26.70
N GLY A 405 9.65 -8.63 -27.75
CA GLY A 405 8.90 -7.66 -28.54
C GLY A 405 8.10 -8.27 -29.69
#